data_d24d48ccc3900ab2c33dc13e58461533
#
_entry.id   d24d48ccc3900ab2c33dc13e58461533
#
_cell.length_a   1.000
_cell.length_b   1.000
_cell.length_c   1.000
_cell.angle_alpha   90.00
_cell.angle_beta   90.00
_cell.angle_gamma   90.00
#
_symmetry.space_group_name_H-M   'P 1'
#
loop_
_entity.id
_entity.type
_entity.pdbx_description
1 polymer ?
#
loop_
_entity_poly.entity_id
_entity_poly.type
_entity_poly.pdbx_seq_one_letter_code
_entity_poly.pdbx_strand_id
1 'polypeptide(L)'
;MVLKANQLRHSYGRREVLRGVTFEVPPGALVGVVGENGAGKTTLLRILCGELAPAGGTTELDGRLGYCPQQVVLNDAFTVAQHLEFFQVAYGLADLSYAYELMEVLNFADYLHDRVSVLSGGTRQKLNLTIALMHDPEVLLLDEPYQGFDWETYLRFWDLARQVRARGRSVLVISHLAYDAERLDELHRLDEGVLHTSTTIHEGRC
;
A
#
# COMPACT_ATOMS: atom_id res chain seq x y z
N MET A 1 -14.39 11.30 1.68
CA MET A 1 -13.65 10.76 0.53
C MET A 1 -12.20 11.09 0.76
N VAL A 2 -11.32 10.12 0.73
CA VAL A 2 -9.90 10.32 1.06
C VAL A 2 -9.04 10.23 -0.21
N LEU A 3 -9.37 9.31 -1.11
CA LEU A 3 -8.71 9.18 -2.41
C LEU A 3 -9.76 8.93 -3.50
N LYS A 4 -9.66 9.67 -4.60
CA LYS A 4 -10.53 9.50 -5.76
C LYS A 4 -9.71 9.45 -7.05
N ALA A 5 -10.03 8.48 -7.88
CA ALA A 5 -9.61 8.38 -9.26
C ALA A 5 -10.82 8.64 -10.16
N ASN A 6 -10.73 9.57 -11.10
CA ASN A 6 -11.81 9.89 -12.01
C ASN A 6 -11.34 9.83 -13.46
N GLN A 7 -11.86 8.85 -14.21
CA GLN A 7 -11.61 8.63 -15.63
C GLN A 7 -10.12 8.58 -16.00
N LEU A 8 -9.30 7.96 -15.16
CA LEU A 8 -7.85 7.88 -15.38
C LEU A 8 -7.53 7.12 -16.66
N ARG A 9 -6.74 7.76 -17.52
CA ARG A 9 -6.22 7.20 -18.77
C ARG A 9 -4.71 7.33 -18.79
N HIS A 10 -4.04 6.31 -19.30
CA HIS A 10 -2.60 6.37 -19.54
C HIS A 10 -2.18 5.41 -20.64
N SER A 11 -1.16 5.82 -21.41
CA SER A 11 -0.61 5.03 -22.52
C SER A 11 0.91 5.09 -22.51
N TYR A 12 1.55 3.97 -22.80
CA TYR A 12 2.98 3.92 -23.13
C TYR A 12 3.13 3.74 -24.65
N GLY A 13 3.47 4.82 -25.34
CA GLY A 13 3.48 4.87 -26.79
C GLY A 13 2.09 4.60 -27.37
N ARG A 14 1.94 3.50 -28.13
CA ARG A 14 0.65 3.12 -28.73
C ARG A 14 -0.20 2.18 -27.86
N ARG A 15 0.36 1.71 -26.74
CA ARG A 15 -0.35 0.77 -25.85
C ARG A 15 -1.10 1.56 -24.78
N GLU A 16 -2.42 1.58 -24.87
CA GLU A 16 -3.27 2.11 -23.79
C GLU A 16 -3.30 1.11 -22.64
N VAL A 17 -2.92 1.57 -21.43
CA VAL A 17 -2.78 0.75 -20.23
C VAL A 17 -3.89 1.02 -19.23
N LEU A 18 -4.38 2.27 -19.14
CA LEU A 18 -5.57 2.63 -18.36
C LEU A 18 -6.59 3.30 -19.27
N ARG A 19 -7.84 2.82 -19.19
CA ARG A 19 -8.92 3.14 -20.13
C ARG A 19 -10.13 3.79 -19.46
N GLY A 20 -9.88 4.80 -18.61
CA GLY A 20 -10.95 5.52 -17.92
C GLY A 20 -11.28 4.91 -16.54
N VAL A 21 -10.26 4.54 -15.77
CA VAL A 21 -10.41 3.97 -14.44
C VAL A 21 -11.03 5.00 -13.49
N THR A 22 -12.12 4.61 -12.84
CA THR A 22 -12.84 5.44 -11.87
C THR A 22 -13.16 4.62 -10.64
N PHE A 23 -12.74 5.08 -9.47
CA PHE A 23 -13.08 4.53 -8.15
C PHE A 23 -12.78 5.52 -7.04
N GLU A 24 -13.27 5.22 -5.85
CA GLU A 24 -13.04 6.01 -4.64
C GLU A 24 -12.56 5.09 -3.52
N VAL A 25 -11.73 5.62 -2.63
CA VAL A 25 -11.39 5.00 -1.35
C VAL A 25 -12.06 5.83 -0.26
N PRO A 26 -13.10 5.29 0.38
CA PRO A 26 -13.77 5.98 1.48
C PRO A 26 -12.87 6.13 2.71
N PRO A 27 -13.13 7.10 3.60
CA PRO A 27 -12.43 7.20 4.88
C PRO A 27 -12.62 5.92 5.71
N GLY A 28 -11.54 5.40 6.25
CA GLY A 28 -11.57 4.20 7.11
C GLY A 28 -11.94 2.93 6.37
N ALA A 29 -11.71 2.85 5.05
CA ALA A 29 -12.00 1.66 4.25
C ALA A 29 -10.74 0.86 3.93
N LEU A 30 -10.89 -0.48 3.85
CA LEU A 30 -9.95 -1.40 3.25
C LEU A 30 -10.43 -1.75 1.84
N VAL A 31 -9.75 -1.22 0.83
CA VAL A 31 -10.12 -1.42 -0.58
C VAL A 31 -9.05 -2.26 -1.28
N GLY A 32 -9.47 -3.22 -2.08
CA GLY A 32 -8.58 -4.04 -2.89
C GLY A 32 -8.71 -3.74 -4.38
N VAL A 33 -7.58 -3.76 -5.10
CA VAL A 33 -7.56 -3.82 -6.56
C VAL A 33 -6.78 -5.05 -6.98
N VAL A 34 -7.44 -5.99 -7.64
CA VAL A 34 -6.83 -7.22 -8.16
C VAL A 34 -6.80 -7.20 -9.68
N GLY A 35 -5.89 -7.97 -10.26
CA GLY A 35 -5.80 -8.10 -11.71
C GLY A 35 -4.55 -8.88 -12.13
N GLU A 36 -4.54 -9.38 -13.35
CA GLU A 36 -3.41 -10.12 -13.90
C GLU A 36 -2.17 -9.25 -14.11
N ASN A 37 -1.02 -9.90 -14.34
CA ASN A 37 0.19 -9.18 -14.67
C ASN A 37 0.01 -8.43 -16.02
N GLY A 38 0.38 -7.15 -16.01
CA GLY A 38 0.19 -6.29 -17.17
C GLY A 38 -1.18 -5.62 -17.30
N ALA A 39 -2.13 -5.84 -16.38
CA ALA A 39 -3.45 -5.21 -16.36
C ALA A 39 -3.42 -3.70 -16.12
N GLY A 40 -2.28 -3.14 -15.64
CA GLY A 40 -2.12 -1.71 -15.39
C GLY A 40 -2.03 -1.34 -13.90
N LYS A 41 -1.99 -2.31 -12.97
CA LYS A 41 -1.97 -2.07 -11.52
C LYS A 41 -0.85 -1.14 -11.07
N THR A 42 0.40 -1.41 -11.45
CA THR A 42 1.55 -0.55 -11.12
C THR A 42 1.43 0.84 -11.75
N THR A 43 0.89 0.94 -12.96
CA THR A 43 0.64 2.24 -13.62
C THR A 43 -0.40 3.04 -12.81
N LEU A 44 -1.48 2.38 -12.38
CA LEU A 44 -2.49 2.99 -11.53
C LEU A 44 -1.87 3.52 -10.22
N LEU A 45 -1.10 2.69 -9.50
CA LEU A 45 -0.43 3.12 -8.27
C LEU A 45 0.50 4.32 -8.48
N ARG A 46 1.34 4.27 -9.52
CA ARG A 46 2.26 5.37 -9.82
C ARG A 46 1.54 6.69 -10.13
N ILE A 47 0.33 6.62 -10.68
CA ILE A 47 -0.51 7.81 -10.88
C ILE A 47 -1.07 8.27 -9.53
N LEU A 48 -1.59 7.35 -8.71
CA LEU A 48 -2.17 7.67 -7.41
C LEU A 48 -1.17 8.25 -6.41
N CYS A 49 0.09 7.78 -6.44
CA CYS A 49 1.16 8.35 -5.60
C CYS A 49 1.86 9.59 -6.20
N GLY A 50 1.43 10.03 -7.39
CA GLY A 50 1.96 11.24 -8.03
C GLY A 50 3.30 11.06 -8.76
N GLU A 51 3.82 9.83 -8.88
CA GLU A 51 5.04 9.55 -9.63
C GLU A 51 4.85 9.63 -11.14
N LEU A 52 3.61 9.47 -11.61
CA LEU A 52 3.26 9.47 -13.02
C LEU A 52 2.04 10.35 -13.28
N ALA A 53 2.16 11.29 -14.19
CA ALA A 53 1.02 12.09 -14.62
C ALA A 53 0.07 11.23 -15.50
N PRO A 54 -1.24 11.24 -15.26
CA PRO A 54 -2.19 10.58 -16.15
C PRO A 54 -2.24 11.30 -17.51
N ALA A 55 -2.50 10.56 -18.57
CA ALA A 55 -2.75 11.14 -19.90
C ALA A 55 -4.16 11.77 -19.99
N GLY A 56 -5.06 11.38 -19.10
CA GLY A 56 -6.41 11.95 -18.96
C GLY A 56 -7.03 11.53 -17.64
N GLY A 57 -8.05 12.27 -17.21
CA GLY A 57 -8.67 12.11 -15.91
C GLY A 57 -7.94 12.86 -14.79
N THR A 58 -8.41 12.68 -13.55
CA THR A 58 -7.88 13.38 -12.37
C THR A 58 -7.78 12.44 -11.17
N THR A 59 -6.87 12.76 -10.26
CA THR A 59 -6.80 12.18 -8.92
C THR A 59 -7.03 13.27 -7.88
N GLU A 60 -7.76 12.94 -6.83
CA GLU A 60 -7.97 13.80 -5.67
C GLU A 60 -7.54 13.03 -4.43
N LEU A 61 -6.73 13.64 -3.59
CA LEU A 61 -6.24 13.09 -2.33
C LEU A 61 -6.47 14.11 -1.22
N ASP A 62 -7.10 13.67 -0.14
CA ASP A 62 -7.30 14.47 1.06
C ASP A 62 -6.46 13.87 2.19
N GLY A 63 -5.41 14.61 2.58
CA GLY A 63 -4.47 14.19 3.60
C GLY A 63 -3.13 13.68 3.05
N ARG A 64 -2.37 13.00 3.92
CA ARG A 64 -1.05 12.43 3.62
C ARG A 64 -1.17 11.03 3.04
N LEU A 65 -0.27 10.71 2.14
CA LEU A 65 -0.18 9.40 1.50
C LEU A 65 1.04 8.63 2.04
N GLY A 66 0.81 7.38 2.44
CA GLY A 66 1.86 6.38 2.62
C GLY A 66 1.91 5.46 1.41
N TYR A 67 3.09 5.17 0.90
CA TYR A 67 3.24 4.27 -0.24
C TYR A 67 4.28 3.19 0.05
N CYS A 68 3.86 1.94 -0.10
CA CYS A 68 4.70 0.76 0.00
C CYS A 68 4.79 0.09 -1.37
N PRO A 69 5.84 0.37 -2.17
CA PRO A 69 6.02 -0.23 -3.49
C PRO A 69 6.38 -1.70 -3.40
N GLN A 70 6.07 -2.46 -4.46
CA GLN A 70 6.44 -3.87 -4.60
C GLN A 70 7.96 -4.06 -4.57
N GLN A 71 8.71 -3.21 -5.28
CA GLN A 71 10.17 -3.21 -5.24
C GLN A 71 10.66 -2.29 -4.12
N VAL A 72 11.26 -2.91 -3.13
CA VAL A 72 11.81 -2.20 -1.96
C VAL A 72 13.06 -1.44 -2.37
N VAL A 73 13.00 -0.11 -2.31
CA VAL A 73 14.14 0.78 -2.60
C VAL A 73 14.74 1.22 -1.26
N LEU A 74 15.62 0.39 -0.71
CA LEU A 74 16.35 0.67 0.53
C LEU A 74 17.85 0.74 0.24
N ASN A 75 18.58 1.55 0.99
CA ASN A 75 20.05 1.61 0.90
C ASN A 75 20.67 0.42 1.67
N ASP A 76 21.29 -0.49 0.97
CA ASP A 76 21.91 -1.69 1.53
C ASP A 76 23.02 -1.41 2.56
N ALA A 77 23.65 -0.24 2.51
CA ALA A 77 24.70 0.16 3.44
C ALA A 77 24.18 0.67 4.79
N PHE A 78 22.91 1.07 4.85
CA PHE A 78 22.28 1.58 6.07
C PHE A 78 21.77 0.43 6.94
N THR A 79 21.73 0.69 8.26
CA THR A 79 20.99 -0.16 9.19
C THR A 79 19.49 0.18 9.14
N VAL A 80 18.67 -0.71 9.73
CA VAL A 80 17.24 -0.44 9.92
C VAL A 80 17.04 0.87 10.69
N ALA A 81 17.76 1.06 11.81
CA ALA A 81 17.71 2.30 12.60
C ALA A 81 18.00 3.54 11.74
N GLN A 82 19.08 3.51 10.95
CA GLN A 82 19.45 4.63 10.08
C GLN A 82 18.38 4.95 9.03
N HIS A 83 17.66 3.94 8.51
CA HIS A 83 16.52 4.18 7.62
C HIS A 83 15.39 4.89 8.36
N LEU A 84 15.03 4.41 9.56
CA LEU A 84 13.96 5.04 10.35
C LEU A 84 14.31 6.47 10.72
N GLU A 85 15.54 6.75 11.14
CA GLU A 85 16.04 8.11 11.41
C GLU A 85 16.01 9.01 10.17
N PHE A 86 16.43 8.48 9.01
CA PHE A 86 16.37 9.21 7.74
C PHE A 86 14.93 9.63 7.41
N PHE A 87 13.97 8.69 7.50
CA PHE A 87 12.57 8.97 7.22
C PHE A 87 11.88 9.77 8.35
N GLN A 88 12.35 9.67 9.59
CA GLN A 88 11.92 10.58 10.66
C GLN A 88 12.15 12.03 10.26
N VAL A 89 13.36 12.35 9.80
CA VAL A 89 13.71 13.69 9.34
C VAL A 89 12.91 14.07 8.10
N ALA A 90 12.82 13.17 7.11
CA ALA A 90 12.11 13.42 5.85
C ALA A 90 10.62 13.69 6.05
N TYR A 91 9.97 13.02 7.00
CA TYR A 91 8.56 13.20 7.34
C TYR A 91 8.32 14.25 8.43
N GLY A 92 9.37 14.79 9.04
CA GLY A 92 9.27 15.77 10.12
C GLY A 92 8.65 15.21 11.40
N LEU A 93 8.92 13.94 11.73
CA LEU A 93 8.34 13.28 12.90
C LEU A 93 9.08 13.68 14.18
N ALA A 94 8.33 13.89 15.26
CA ALA A 94 8.88 14.25 16.57
C ALA A 94 9.74 13.12 17.17
N ASP A 95 9.29 11.86 16.98
CA ASP A 95 9.97 10.67 17.48
C ASP A 95 9.71 9.44 16.57
N LEU A 96 10.27 8.30 16.96
CA LEU A 96 10.15 7.02 16.24
C LEU A 96 9.27 6.00 16.98
N SER A 97 8.51 6.42 18.00
CA SER A 97 7.74 5.51 18.86
C SER A 97 6.82 4.62 18.03
N TYR A 98 6.07 5.21 17.08
CA TYR A 98 5.16 4.44 16.24
C TYR A 98 5.90 3.50 15.26
N ALA A 99 7.09 3.89 14.76
CA ALA A 99 7.90 3.00 13.94
C ALA A 99 8.36 1.77 14.73
N TYR A 100 8.77 1.94 15.99
CA TYR A 100 9.15 0.83 16.87
C TYR A 100 7.97 -0.08 17.21
N GLU A 101 6.78 0.49 17.47
CA GLU A 101 5.56 -0.32 17.63
C GLU A 101 5.27 -1.18 16.40
N LEU A 102 5.42 -0.61 15.21
CA LEU A 102 5.24 -1.34 13.94
C LEU A 102 6.26 -2.47 13.78
N MET A 103 7.51 -2.26 14.20
CA MET A 103 8.55 -3.30 14.18
C MET A 103 8.18 -4.48 15.08
N GLU A 104 7.65 -4.22 16.27
CA GLU A 104 7.17 -5.25 17.20
C GLU A 104 5.98 -6.01 16.60
N VAL A 105 4.97 -5.30 16.09
CA VAL A 105 3.78 -5.90 15.45
C VAL A 105 4.17 -6.82 14.29
N LEU A 106 5.11 -6.39 13.46
CA LEU A 106 5.59 -7.14 12.29
C LEU A 106 6.67 -8.16 12.63
N ASN A 107 7.07 -8.28 13.91
CA ASN A 107 8.05 -9.22 14.43
C ASN A 107 9.41 -9.13 13.68
N PHE A 108 10.04 -7.96 13.74
CA PHE A 108 11.40 -7.77 13.24
C PHE A 108 12.22 -6.73 14.03
N ALA A 109 11.82 -6.43 15.28
CA ALA A 109 12.49 -5.46 16.14
C ALA A 109 13.96 -5.85 16.43
N ASP A 110 14.28 -7.13 16.49
CA ASP A 110 15.63 -7.63 16.70
C ASP A 110 16.63 -7.18 15.62
N TYR A 111 16.15 -6.82 14.42
CA TYR A 111 16.98 -6.39 13.30
C TYR A 111 17.30 -4.89 13.30
N LEU A 112 16.93 -4.13 14.35
CA LEU A 112 17.07 -2.67 14.39
C LEU A 112 18.48 -2.17 14.03
N HIS A 113 19.51 -2.89 14.48
CA HIS A 113 20.90 -2.52 14.26
C HIS A 113 21.57 -3.25 13.09
N ASP A 114 20.84 -4.12 12.41
CA ASP A 114 21.34 -4.86 11.26
C ASP A 114 21.32 -4.01 10.00
N ARG A 115 22.32 -4.24 9.13
CA ARG A 115 22.33 -3.60 7.81
C ARG A 115 21.27 -4.21 6.91
N VAL A 116 20.67 -3.39 6.06
CA VAL A 116 19.65 -3.85 5.09
C VAL A 116 20.23 -4.93 4.16
N SER A 117 21.53 -4.88 3.83
CA SER A 117 22.20 -5.87 2.99
C SER A 117 22.10 -7.32 3.50
N VAL A 118 21.97 -7.52 4.82
CA VAL A 118 21.88 -8.88 5.42
C VAL A 118 20.46 -9.34 5.68
N LEU A 119 19.46 -8.47 5.51
CA LEU A 119 18.05 -8.78 5.74
C LEU A 119 17.50 -9.72 4.65
N SER A 120 16.62 -10.62 5.05
CA SER A 120 15.80 -11.40 4.12
C SER A 120 14.86 -10.50 3.31
N GLY A 121 14.38 -10.98 2.17
CA GLY A 121 13.38 -10.26 1.36
C GLY A 121 12.12 -9.89 2.17
N GLY A 122 11.61 -10.83 2.98
CA GLY A 122 10.46 -10.58 3.85
C GLY A 122 10.74 -9.52 4.92
N THR A 123 11.95 -9.51 5.54
CA THR A 123 12.32 -8.50 6.52
C THR A 123 12.50 -7.11 5.88
N ARG A 124 13.05 -7.05 4.67
CA ARG A 124 13.11 -5.80 3.88
C ARG A 124 11.71 -5.27 3.58
N GLN A 125 10.77 -6.15 3.25
CA GLN A 125 9.37 -5.75 3.00
C GLN A 125 8.69 -5.24 4.26
N LYS A 126 8.95 -5.84 5.44
CA LYS A 126 8.47 -5.33 6.73
C LYS A 126 8.99 -3.92 7.01
N LEU A 127 10.27 -3.66 6.75
CA LEU A 127 10.86 -2.32 6.90
C LEU A 127 10.21 -1.33 5.92
N ASN A 128 10.00 -1.71 4.66
CA ASN A 128 9.33 -0.89 3.66
C ASN A 128 7.91 -0.49 4.10
N LEU A 129 7.14 -1.46 4.62
CA LEU A 129 5.81 -1.24 5.15
C LEU A 129 5.84 -0.31 6.39
N THR A 130 6.82 -0.49 7.28
CA THR A 130 7.02 0.37 8.45
C THR A 130 7.27 1.81 8.03
N ILE A 131 8.15 2.04 7.06
CA ILE A 131 8.44 3.38 6.52
C ILE A 131 7.18 4.02 5.92
N ALA A 132 6.38 3.26 5.18
CA ALA A 132 5.15 3.75 4.59
C ALA A 132 4.08 4.13 5.64
N LEU A 133 4.12 3.53 6.83
CA LEU A 133 3.14 3.72 7.91
C LEU A 133 3.58 4.72 8.99
N MET A 134 4.91 4.87 9.24
CA MET A 134 5.43 5.54 10.44
C MET A 134 5.02 7.00 10.60
N HIS A 135 4.58 7.66 9.52
CA HIS A 135 4.08 9.04 9.55
C HIS A 135 2.55 9.13 9.67
N ASP A 136 1.88 8.01 9.99
CA ASP A 136 0.43 7.87 10.20
C ASP A 136 -0.40 8.51 9.07
N PRO A 137 -0.25 8.04 7.82
CA PRO A 137 -0.92 8.64 6.65
C PRO A 137 -2.44 8.44 6.69
N GLU A 138 -3.21 9.36 6.11
CA GLU A 138 -4.65 9.25 5.92
C GLU A 138 -5.02 8.13 4.93
N VAL A 139 -4.15 7.91 3.93
CA VAL A 139 -4.28 6.82 2.94
C VAL A 139 -2.97 6.06 2.81
N LEU A 140 -3.05 4.74 2.88
CA LEU A 140 -1.92 3.84 2.64
C LEU A 140 -2.13 3.09 1.32
N LEU A 141 -1.22 3.26 0.37
CA LEU A 141 -1.18 2.51 -0.88
C LEU A 141 -0.16 1.37 -0.76
N LEU A 142 -0.57 0.15 -1.02
CA LEU A 142 0.24 -1.05 -0.87
C LEU A 142 0.28 -1.84 -2.18
N ASP A 143 1.48 -2.04 -2.74
CA ASP A 143 1.71 -2.87 -3.92
C ASP A 143 2.27 -4.23 -3.50
N GLU A 144 1.43 -5.25 -3.49
CA GLU A 144 1.74 -6.62 -3.08
C GLU A 144 2.50 -6.70 -1.73
N PRO A 145 1.96 -6.08 -0.66
CA PRO A 145 2.69 -5.77 0.56
C PRO A 145 3.18 -6.98 1.37
N TYR A 146 2.60 -8.15 1.14
CA TYR A 146 2.90 -9.38 1.85
C TYR A 146 3.76 -10.37 1.05
N GLN A 147 4.35 -9.91 -0.05
CA GLN A 147 5.26 -10.75 -0.83
C GLN A 147 6.48 -11.15 0.01
N GLY A 148 6.72 -12.47 0.12
CA GLY A 148 7.83 -13.01 0.93
C GLY A 148 7.55 -13.10 2.43
N PHE A 149 6.33 -12.82 2.88
CA PHE A 149 5.92 -13.07 4.26
C PHE A 149 5.68 -14.57 4.48
N ASP A 150 6.05 -15.05 5.66
CA ASP A 150 5.53 -16.30 6.18
C ASP A 150 4.06 -16.15 6.61
N TRP A 151 3.40 -17.28 6.89
CA TRP A 151 1.98 -17.28 7.24
C TRP A 151 1.65 -16.44 8.48
N GLU A 152 2.50 -16.48 9.50
CA GLU A 152 2.29 -15.70 10.73
C GLU A 152 2.39 -14.19 10.46
N THR A 153 3.42 -13.76 9.74
CA THR A 153 3.60 -12.36 9.32
C THR A 153 2.45 -11.87 8.44
N TYR A 154 1.96 -12.74 7.53
CA TYR A 154 0.80 -12.44 6.71
C TYR A 154 -0.47 -12.17 7.55
N LEU A 155 -0.71 -12.97 8.59
CA LEU A 155 -1.85 -12.74 9.50
C LEU A 155 -1.66 -11.43 10.28
N ARG A 156 -0.45 -11.16 10.80
CA ARG A 156 -0.11 -9.91 11.51
C ARG A 156 -0.29 -8.68 10.61
N PHE A 157 0.03 -8.78 9.33
CA PHE A 157 -0.22 -7.71 8.36
C PHE A 157 -1.70 -7.36 8.28
N TRP A 158 -2.58 -8.35 8.19
CA TRP A 158 -4.03 -8.09 8.14
C TRP A 158 -4.59 -7.55 9.45
N ASP A 159 -4.04 -7.99 10.60
CA ASP A 159 -4.38 -7.42 11.89
C ASP A 159 -3.97 -5.95 11.98
N LEU A 160 -2.78 -5.62 11.47
CA LEU A 160 -2.28 -4.25 11.37
C LEU A 160 -3.18 -3.41 10.44
N ALA A 161 -3.54 -3.91 9.26
CA ALA A 161 -4.44 -3.21 8.34
C ALA A 161 -5.80 -2.90 8.99
N ARG A 162 -6.35 -3.83 9.78
CA ARG A 162 -7.58 -3.59 10.57
C ARG A 162 -7.38 -2.53 11.67
N GLN A 163 -6.23 -2.50 12.35
CA GLN A 163 -5.92 -1.47 13.35
C GLN A 163 -5.78 -0.08 12.71
N VAL A 164 -5.10 0.01 11.56
CA VAL A 164 -4.98 1.23 10.77
C VAL A 164 -6.36 1.75 10.37
N ARG A 165 -7.24 0.86 9.86
CA ARG A 165 -8.63 1.18 9.57
C ARG A 165 -9.40 1.66 10.81
N ALA A 166 -9.26 0.98 11.95
CA ALA A 166 -9.94 1.35 13.20
C ALA A 166 -9.55 2.74 13.71
N ARG A 167 -8.37 3.24 13.32
CA ARG A 167 -7.92 4.63 13.56
C ARG A 167 -8.51 5.63 12.54
N GLY A 168 -9.41 5.19 11.66
CA GLY A 168 -10.03 6.02 10.61
C GLY A 168 -9.15 6.23 9.38
N ARG A 169 -8.04 5.49 9.24
CA ARG A 169 -7.16 5.52 8.07
C ARG A 169 -7.68 4.58 7.00
N SER A 170 -7.40 4.90 5.73
CA SER A 170 -7.82 4.08 4.60
C SER A 170 -6.64 3.32 4.01
N VAL A 171 -6.90 2.12 3.53
CA VAL A 171 -5.87 1.27 2.91
C VAL A 171 -6.34 0.81 1.55
N LEU A 172 -5.52 1.02 0.53
CA LEU A 172 -5.68 0.44 -0.79
C LEU A 172 -4.60 -0.62 -1.01
N VAL A 173 -5.01 -1.88 -1.10
CA VAL A 173 -4.12 -3.01 -1.37
C VAL A 173 -4.25 -3.40 -2.83
N ILE A 174 -3.13 -3.43 -3.54
CA ILE A 174 -3.07 -3.99 -4.89
C ILE A 174 -2.41 -5.37 -4.83
N SER A 175 -3.07 -6.36 -5.43
CA SER A 175 -2.60 -7.75 -5.46
C SER A 175 -2.94 -8.41 -6.80
N HIS A 176 -2.23 -9.49 -7.10
CA HIS A 176 -2.60 -10.36 -8.22
C HIS A 176 -3.59 -11.47 -7.78
N LEU A 177 -3.84 -11.64 -6.47
CA LEU A 177 -4.67 -12.68 -5.89
C LEU A 177 -5.89 -12.10 -5.17
N ALA A 178 -7.03 -12.72 -5.39
CA ALA A 178 -8.30 -12.32 -4.76
C ALA A 178 -8.61 -13.07 -3.44
N TYR A 179 -7.62 -13.79 -2.86
CA TYR A 179 -7.87 -14.64 -1.68
C TYR A 179 -8.29 -13.87 -0.42
N ASP A 180 -8.05 -12.58 -0.39
CA ASP A 180 -8.34 -11.73 0.76
C ASP A 180 -9.64 -10.93 0.63
N ALA A 181 -10.48 -11.25 -0.36
CA ALA A 181 -11.72 -10.52 -0.62
C ALA A 181 -12.60 -10.36 0.64
N GLU A 182 -12.66 -11.39 1.50
CA GLU A 182 -13.45 -11.38 2.74
C GLU A 182 -12.91 -10.42 3.81
N ARG A 183 -11.68 -9.93 3.65
CA ARG A 183 -11.02 -8.98 4.57
C ARG A 183 -11.21 -7.53 4.15
N LEU A 184 -11.70 -7.31 2.93
CA LEU A 184 -11.84 -6.01 2.29
C LEU A 184 -13.29 -5.53 2.39
N ASP A 185 -13.48 -4.21 2.45
CA ASP A 185 -14.79 -3.58 2.35
C ASP A 185 -15.26 -3.52 0.90
N GLU A 186 -14.31 -3.27 -0.01
CA GLU A 186 -14.56 -3.22 -1.45
C GLU A 186 -13.43 -3.93 -2.21
N LEU A 187 -13.80 -4.64 -3.27
CA LEU A 187 -12.86 -5.26 -4.19
C LEU A 187 -13.17 -4.81 -5.62
N HIS A 188 -12.14 -4.31 -6.29
CA HIS A 188 -12.18 -3.97 -7.70
C HIS A 188 -11.28 -4.92 -8.50
N ARG A 189 -11.71 -5.27 -9.70
CA ARG A 189 -10.90 -6.02 -10.66
C ARG A 189 -10.47 -5.13 -11.79
N LEU A 190 -9.16 -4.99 -11.97
CA LEU A 190 -8.57 -4.30 -13.10
C LEU A 190 -8.24 -5.33 -14.19
N ASP A 191 -8.91 -5.22 -15.34
CA ASP A 191 -8.73 -6.11 -16.47
C ASP A 191 -8.53 -5.28 -17.76
N GLU A 192 -7.44 -5.53 -18.47
CA GLU A 192 -7.07 -4.79 -19.69
C GLU A 192 -7.23 -3.27 -19.60
N GLY A 193 -6.90 -2.69 -18.44
CA GLY A 193 -6.97 -1.24 -18.19
C GLY A 193 -8.37 -0.71 -17.84
N VAL A 194 -9.37 -1.58 -17.71
CA VAL A 194 -10.73 -1.24 -17.27
C VAL A 194 -10.96 -1.75 -15.85
N LEU A 195 -11.54 -0.94 -14.99
CA LEU A 195 -11.85 -1.31 -13.61
C LEU A 195 -13.31 -1.78 -13.51
N HIS A 196 -13.50 -2.96 -12.95
CA HIS A 196 -14.80 -3.55 -12.63
C HIS A 196 -14.96 -3.63 -11.12
N THR A 197 -16.02 -3.06 -10.57
CA THR A 197 -16.32 -3.15 -9.15
C THR A 197 -17.02 -4.47 -8.85
N SER A 198 -16.42 -5.27 -7.96
CA SER A 198 -17.07 -6.43 -7.37
C SER A 198 -17.46 -6.05 -5.94
N THR A 199 -18.74 -5.85 -5.68
CA THR A 199 -19.21 -5.52 -4.33
C THR A 199 -19.08 -6.75 -3.45
N THR A 200 -18.20 -6.73 -2.46
CA THR A 200 -18.21 -7.72 -1.40
C THR A 200 -19.32 -7.33 -0.43
N ILE A 201 -20.46 -8.02 -0.50
CA ILE A 201 -21.55 -7.82 0.44
C ILE A 201 -21.10 -8.44 1.77
N HIS A 202 -20.82 -7.61 2.77
CA HIS A 202 -20.90 -8.05 4.15
C HIS A 202 -22.38 -8.31 4.46
N GLU A 203 -22.86 -9.54 4.20
CA GLU A 203 -24.10 -10.00 4.82
C GLU A 203 -23.91 -9.90 6.33
N GLY A 204 -24.80 -9.11 6.93
CA GLY A 204 -24.75 -8.75 8.34
C GLY A 204 -24.61 -9.97 9.25
N ARG A 205 -23.63 -9.93 10.13
CA ARG A 205 -23.69 -10.69 11.37
C ARG A 205 -24.71 -10.03 12.28
N CYS A 206 -25.89 -10.67 12.38
CA CYS A 206 -26.77 -10.52 13.54
C CYS A 206 -26.07 -11.04 14.80
#